data_0504e58b9367a05aa08b99753bed09ac
#
_entry.id   0504e58b9367a05aa08b99753bed09ac
#
_cell.length_a   1.000
_cell.length_b   1.000
_cell.length_c   1.000
_cell.angle_alpha   90.00
_cell.angle_beta   90.00
_cell.angle_gamma   90.00
#
_symmetry.space_group_name_H-M   'P 1'
#
loop_
_entity.id
_entity.type
_entity.pdbx_description
1 polymer ?
#
loop_
_entity_poly.entity_id
_entity_poly.type
_entity_poly.pdbx_seq_one_letter_code
_entity_poly.pdbx_strand_id
1 'polypeptide(L)'
;MAFNADRLLQHRVYLFQGPLQELLRDLEGLKNLGQLHRVRSRARRVQGRWLLLGCVSLAFLLSSLLSRSEVLAEHVGNGPLITLGLVGVALWLVQSLRGFWLLLWKDSLQERRSDLAIVLVHRLLVDLDPRAPVGLRLVLDDADREPKRVRERKQGRWTVEDYVDPWLAFQGRLRDGTRLRLTAVERVRKLFRWKESKNGLKLKPRSRVRSCSTRLRVRLRVKPKRYPGLKPLKDAVRLPPDVTLERLRISQDRLDLRVVMEGEHWVARAPPAGTPAPAPRGMAWPPREMTGPRTDASRVVTMMLLSLYQTLGAARARGKARRSA
;
A
#
# COMPACT_ATOMS: atom_id res chain seq x y z
N MET A 1 12.57 -6.85 21.30
CA MET A 1 12.64 -5.38 21.17
C MET A 1 11.21 -4.85 21.20
N ALA A 2 10.90 -3.87 22.06
CA ALA A 2 9.54 -3.31 22.08
C ALA A 2 9.26 -2.55 20.76
N PHE A 3 8.02 -2.64 20.28
CA PHE A 3 7.53 -1.93 19.11
C PHE A 3 7.73 -0.42 19.29
N ASN A 4 8.54 0.21 18.43
CA ASN A 4 8.80 1.64 18.48
C ASN A 4 8.07 2.33 17.31
N ALA A 5 6.95 2.97 17.65
CA ALA A 5 6.09 3.67 16.70
C ALA A 5 6.79 4.85 16.02
N ASP A 6 7.59 5.62 16.77
CA ASP A 6 8.26 6.82 16.24
C ASP A 6 9.32 6.45 15.22
N ARG A 7 10.09 5.38 15.49
CA ARG A 7 11.08 4.84 14.56
C ARG A 7 10.42 4.33 13.27
N LEU A 8 9.25 3.68 13.40
CA LEU A 8 8.48 3.24 12.24
C LEU A 8 7.97 4.42 11.41
N LEU A 9 7.46 5.47 12.03
CA LEU A 9 6.97 6.67 11.34
C LEU A 9 8.11 7.41 10.63
N GLN A 10 9.31 7.43 11.22
CA GLN A 10 10.50 8.07 10.65
C GLN A 10 11.06 7.32 9.44
N HIS A 11 11.26 6.01 9.58
CA HIS A 11 11.91 5.18 8.55
C HIS A 11 10.94 4.47 7.62
N ARG A 12 9.65 4.36 7.98
CA ARG A 12 8.60 3.63 7.26
C ARG A 12 8.94 2.16 6.96
N VAL A 13 9.87 1.61 7.73
CA VAL A 13 10.31 0.23 7.62
C VAL A 13 10.17 -0.44 8.99
N TYR A 14 9.41 -1.54 9.02
CA TYR A 14 9.31 -2.41 10.18
C TYR A 14 10.16 -3.66 9.94
N LEU A 15 11.06 -3.93 10.87
CA LEU A 15 11.93 -5.10 10.88
C LEU A 15 11.72 -5.84 12.19
N PHE A 16 11.39 -7.11 12.10
CA PHE A 16 11.24 -8.00 13.25
C PHE A 16 11.97 -9.31 13.03
N GLN A 17 12.61 -9.79 14.08
CA GLN A 17 13.18 -11.15 14.16
C GLN A 17 13.11 -11.61 15.61
N GLY A 18 12.29 -12.62 15.88
CA GLY A 18 12.06 -13.08 17.25
C GLY A 18 10.93 -14.10 17.36
N PRO A 19 10.43 -14.31 18.58
CA PRO A 19 9.31 -15.21 18.85
C PRO A 19 8.01 -14.75 18.20
N LEU A 20 7.19 -15.71 17.78
CA LEU A 20 5.90 -15.42 17.13
C LEU A 20 4.95 -14.57 18.00
N GLN A 21 4.97 -14.78 19.32
CA GLN A 21 4.09 -14.02 20.24
C GLN A 21 4.44 -12.54 20.31
N GLU A 22 5.72 -12.18 20.27
CA GLU A 22 6.15 -10.79 20.21
C GLU A 22 5.75 -10.15 18.89
N LEU A 23 5.90 -10.87 17.77
CA LEU A 23 5.44 -10.39 16.46
C LEU A 23 3.96 -10.05 16.49
N LEU A 24 3.12 -10.89 17.11
CA LEU A 24 1.67 -10.62 17.18
C LEU A 24 1.35 -9.35 17.97
N ARG A 25 2.01 -9.11 19.12
CA ARG A 25 1.85 -7.87 19.88
C ARG A 25 2.24 -6.64 19.04
N ASP A 26 3.36 -6.75 18.33
CA ASP A 26 3.82 -5.67 17.45
C ASP A 26 2.83 -5.40 16.30
N LEU A 27 2.24 -6.45 15.73
CA LEU A 27 1.23 -6.31 14.67
C LEU A 27 -0.08 -5.68 15.18
N GLU A 28 -0.48 -5.94 16.43
CA GLU A 28 -1.58 -5.23 17.08
C GLU A 28 -1.26 -3.74 17.24
N GLY A 29 -0.06 -3.41 17.69
CA GLY A 29 0.45 -2.04 17.75
C GLY A 29 0.43 -1.37 16.37
N LEU A 30 0.86 -2.05 15.33
CA LEU A 30 0.84 -1.57 13.94
C LEU A 30 -0.59 -1.32 13.43
N LYS A 31 -1.53 -2.19 13.79
CA LYS A 31 -2.96 -2.03 13.45
C LYS A 31 -3.55 -0.80 14.12
N ASN A 32 -3.24 -0.59 15.40
CA ASN A 32 -3.70 0.58 16.16
C ASN A 32 -3.11 1.88 15.59
N LEU A 33 -1.82 1.90 15.23
CA LEU A 33 -1.20 3.02 14.53
C LEU A 33 -1.88 3.34 13.20
N GLY A 34 -2.17 2.35 12.39
CA GLY A 34 -2.89 2.51 11.13
C GLY A 34 -4.29 3.10 11.34
N GLN A 35 -4.99 2.69 12.40
CA GLN A 35 -6.30 3.27 12.76
C GLN A 35 -6.18 4.72 13.21
N LEU A 36 -5.24 5.03 14.10
CA LEU A 36 -4.97 6.40 14.56
C LEU A 36 -4.56 7.32 13.41
N HIS A 37 -3.72 6.84 12.50
CA HIS A 37 -3.33 7.59 11.32
C HIS A 37 -4.53 7.89 10.41
N ARG A 38 -5.45 6.93 10.23
CA ARG A 38 -6.72 7.15 9.48
C ARG A 38 -7.61 8.20 10.13
N VAL A 39 -7.80 8.12 11.44
CA VAL A 39 -8.61 9.08 12.19
C VAL A 39 -7.98 10.48 12.07
N ARG A 40 -6.68 10.60 12.32
CA ARG A 40 -5.95 11.87 12.19
C ARG A 40 -5.99 12.42 10.76
N SER A 41 -5.81 11.59 9.75
CA SER A 41 -5.86 12.03 8.35
C SER A 41 -7.26 12.48 7.91
N ARG A 42 -8.32 11.86 8.44
CA ARG A 42 -9.71 12.31 8.24
C ARG A 42 -9.96 13.64 8.97
N ALA A 43 -9.58 13.73 10.24
CA ALA A 43 -9.71 14.95 11.03
C ALA A 43 -8.98 16.14 10.36
N ARG A 44 -7.73 15.94 9.93
CA ARG A 44 -6.96 16.97 9.20
C ARG A 44 -7.65 17.40 7.89
N ARG A 45 -8.25 16.48 7.14
CA ARG A 45 -9.00 16.81 5.92
C ARG A 45 -10.24 17.64 6.21
N VAL A 46 -10.96 17.32 7.28
CA VAL A 46 -12.13 18.08 7.72
C VAL A 46 -11.71 19.46 8.20
N GLN A 47 -10.70 19.55 9.07
CA GLN A 47 -10.15 20.82 9.53
C GLN A 47 -9.64 21.70 8.37
N GLY A 48 -8.96 21.12 7.37
CA GLY A 48 -8.51 21.84 6.20
C GLY A 48 -9.66 22.42 5.37
N ARG A 49 -10.82 21.73 5.28
CA ARG A 49 -12.02 22.24 4.64
C ARG A 49 -12.65 23.41 5.42
N TRP A 50 -12.73 23.29 6.74
CA TRP A 50 -13.25 24.37 7.58
C TRP A 50 -12.35 25.61 7.58
N LEU A 51 -11.03 25.44 7.57
CA LEU A 51 -10.09 26.56 7.41
C LEU A 51 -10.26 27.25 6.06
N LEU A 52 -10.42 26.47 4.96
CA LEU A 52 -10.68 27.01 3.65
C LEU A 52 -11.99 27.84 3.61
N LEU A 53 -13.07 27.28 4.15
CA LEU A 53 -14.36 27.97 4.24
C LEU A 53 -14.25 29.24 5.11
N GLY A 54 -13.52 29.18 6.23
CA GLY A 54 -13.27 30.35 7.08
C GLY A 54 -12.47 31.45 6.36
N CYS A 55 -11.44 31.07 5.59
CA CYS A 55 -10.65 32.05 4.80
C CYS A 55 -11.49 32.67 3.68
N VAL A 56 -12.34 31.90 3.00
CA VAL A 56 -13.22 32.41 1.95
C VAL A 56 -14.28 33.35 2.53
N SER A 57 -14.89 33.00 3.67
CA SER A 57 -15.89 33.86 4.33
C SER A 57 -15.25 35.14 4.88
N LEU A 58 -14.02 35.06 5.42
CA LEU A 58 -13.29 36.23 5.89
C LEU A 58 -12.92 37.17 4.73
N ALA A 59 -12.45 36.62 3.59
CA ALA A 59 -12.16 37.39 2.40
C ALA A 59 -13.42 38.08 1.83
N PHE A 60 -14.57 37.39 1.88
CA PHE A 60 -15.84 37.97 1.44
C PHE A 60 -16.30 39.07 2.37
N LEU A 61 -16.19 38.91 3.71
CA LEU A 61 -16.51 39.95 4.68
C LEU A 61 -15.62 41.17 4.54
N LEU A 62 -14.29 40.99 4.37
CA LEU A 62 -13.37 42.09 4.11
C LEU A 62 -13.68 42.83 2.83
N SER A 63 -14.02 42.10 1.75
CA SER A 63 -14.45 42.70 0.47
C SER A 63 -15.75 43.50 0.62
N SER A 64 -16.73 42.99 1.38
CA SER A 64 -18.00 43.68 1.61
C SER A 64 -17.86 44.92 2.50
N LEU A 65 -16.96 44.87 3.50
CA LEU A 65 -16.64 46.04 4.32
C LEU A 65 -15.92 47.12 3.51
N LEU A 66 -15.00 46.76 2.64
CA LEU A 66 -14.29 47.67 1.75
C LEU A 66 -15.24 48.31 0.72
N SER A 67 -16.20 47.55 0.17
CA SER A 67 -17.16 48.10 -0.78
C SER A 67 -18.22 49.04 -0.15
N ARG A 68 -18.48 48.90 1.15
CA ARG A 68 -19.37 49.81 1.90
C ARG A 68 -18.68 51.07 2.43
N SER A 69 -17.35 51.11 2.44
CA SER A 69 -16.59 52.28 2.89
C SER A 69 -16.39 53.30 1.77
N GLU A 70 -17.47 53.81 1.15
CA GLU A 70 -17.41 55.00 0.29
C GLU A 70 -16.80 56.19 1.02
N VAL A 71 -16.95 56.23 2.35
CA VAL A 71 -16.33 57.22 3.25
C VAL A 71 -14.79 57.14 3.31
N LEU A 72 -14.17 55.99 3.07
CA LEU A 72 -12.73 55.80 3.03
C LEU A 72 -12.11 56.20 1.66
N ALA A 73 -12.90 56.20 0.61
CA ALA A 73 -12.42 56.54 -0.73
C ALA A 73 -12.09 58.05 -0.88
N GLU A 74 -12.75 58.91 -0.10
CA GLU A 74 -12.56 60.37 -0.14
C GLU A 74 -11.33 60.83 0.66
N HIS A 75 -10.84 60.07 1.66
CA HIS A 75 -9.79 60.52 2.56
C HIS A 75 -8.42 59.82 2.36
N VAL A 76 -8.33 58.76 1.58
CA VAL A 76 -7.07 58.00 1.40
C VAL A 76 -6.68 57.99 -0.06
N GLY A 77 -5.90 59.02 -0.48
CA GLY A 77 -5.18 59.02 -1.76
C GLY A 77 -4.18 57.86 -1.97
N ASN A 78 -4.23 56.83 -1.13
CA ASN A 78 -3.35 55.65 -1.11
C ASN A 78 -4.07 54.36 -1.53
N GLY A 79 -5.13 54.43 -2.36
CA GLY A 79 -5.86 53.28 -2.91
C GLY A 79 -4.95 52.16 -3.44
N PRO A 80 -3.86 52.45 -4.17
CA PRO A 80 -2.99 51.41 -4.69
C PRO A 80 -2.18 50.66 -3.56
N LEU A 81 -1.86 51.28 -2.45
CA LEU A 81 -1.14 50.64 -1.36
C LEU A 81 -2.01 49.67 -0.56
N ILE A 82 -3.26 49.98 -0.35
CA ILE A 82 -4.23 49.08 0.33
C ILE A 82 -4.54 47.88 -0.53
N THR A 83 -4.74 48.05 -1.84
CA THR A 83 -4.95 46.94 -2.79
C THR A 83 -3.71 46.03 -2.89
N LEU A 84 -2.51 46.59 -2.89
CA LEU A 84 -1.25 45.83 -2.85
C LEU A 84 -1.12 45.00 -1.55
N GLY A 85 -1.46 45.59 -0.40
CA GLY A 85 -1.49 44.90 0.89
C GLY A 85 -2.47 43.72 0.92
N LEU A 86 -3.68 43.90 0.41
CA LEU A 86 -4.70 42.83 0.34
C LEU A 86 -4.29 41.71 -0.61
N VAL A 87 -3.73 42.04 -1.77
CA VAL A 87 -3.17 41.05 -2.69
C VAL A 87 -2.01 40.27 -2.05
N GLY A 88 -1.15 40.95 -1.30
CA GLY A 88 -0.07 40.33 -0.54
C GLY A 88 -0.56 39.32 0.50
N VAL A 89 -1.58 39.70 1.29
CA VAL A 89 -2.21 38.81 2.28
C VAL A 89 -2.90 37.63 1.60
N ALA A 90 -3.62 37.84 0.50
CA ALA A 90 -4.26 36.77 -0.25
C ALA A 90 -3.24 35.79 -0.85
N LEU A 91 -2.13 36.27 -1.40
CA LEU A 91 -1.04 35.44 -1.90
C LEU A 91 -0.36 34.66 -0.78
N TRP A 92 -0.13 35.28 0.37
CA TRP A 92 0.44 34.61 1.53
C TRP A 92 -0.48 33.51 2.06
N LEU A 93 -1.80 33.74 2.14
CA LEU A 93 -2.79 32.73 2.52
C LEU A 93 -2.82 31.57 1.51
N VAL A 94 -2.81 31.83 0.22
CA VAL A 94 -2.74 30.80 -0.82
C VAL A 94 -1.47 29.97 -0.73
N GLN A 95 -0.33 30.59 -0.47
CA GLN A 95 0.95 29.91 -0.28
C GLN A 95 0.96 29.05 0.99
N SER A 96 0.43 29.56 2.09
CA SER A 96 0.30 28.84 3.37
C SER A 96 -0.63 27.66 3.26
N LEU A 97 -1.78 27.82 2.60
CA LEU A 97 -2.72 26.76 2.29
C LEU A 97 -2.09 25.68 1.37
N ARG A 98 -1.32 26.10 0.38
CA ARG A 98 -0.60 25.18 -0.51
C ARG A 98 0.46 24.38 0.23
N GLY A 99 1.22 25.00 1.13
CA GLY A 99 2.19 24.34 2.00
C GLY A 99 1.53 23.33 2.93
N PHE A 100 0.42 23.72 3.55
CA PHE A 100 -0.41 22.85 4.39
C PHE A 100 -1.00 21.66 3.61
N TRP A 101 -1.49 21.87 2.38
CA TRP A 101 -1.95 20.82 1.48
C TRP A 101 -0.84 19.82 1.11
N LEU A 102 0.35 20.30 0.81
CA LEU A 102 1.52 19.45 0.53
C LEU A 102 1.92 18.61 1.75
N LEU A 103 1.87 19.17 2.96
CA LEU A 103 2.10 18.45 4.22
C LEU A 103 1.03 17.36 4.46
N LEU A 104 -0.23 17.63 4.15
CA LEU A 104 -1.32 16.66 4.29
C LEU A 104 -1.20 15.47 3.33
N TRP A 105 -0.62 15.68 2.14
CA TRP A 105 -0.46 14.64 1.13
C TRP A 105 0.78 13.76 1.34
N LYS A 106 1.77 14.25 2.09
CA LYS A 106 3.07 13.60 2.23
C LYS A 106 3.10 12.45 3.23
N ASP A 107 2.07 12.29 4.07
CA ASP A 107 2.05 11.32 5.17
C ASP A 107 1.18 10.09 4.93
N SER A 108 1.03 9.61 3.69
CA SER A 108 0.31 8.37 3.44
C SER A 108 1.18 7.15 3.79
N LEU A 109 0.96 6.56 4.94
CA LEU A 109 1.39 5.19 5.19
C LEU A 109 0.60 4.25 4.29
N GLN A 110 1.28 3.31 3.65
CA GLN A 110 0.65 2.30 2.79
C GLN A 110 -0.07 1.24 3.66
N GLU A 111 -1.24 1.65 4.24
CA GLU A 111 -2.03 0.82 5.16
C GLU A 111 -2.42 -0.54 4.56
N ARG A 112 -2.68 -0.61 3.23
CA ARG A 112 -2.97 -1.87 2.56
C ARG A 112 -1.87 -2.92 2.72
N ARG A 113 -0.61 -2.49 2.89
CA ARG A 113 0.54 -3.37 3.10
C ARG A 113 0.57 -3.92 4.52
N SER A 114 0.30 -3.09 5.52
CA SER A 114 0.18 -3.53 6.91
C SER A 114 -1.02 -4.47 7.10
N ASP A 115 -2.18 -4.13 6.51
CA ASP A 115 -3.37 -4.99 6.55
C ASP A 115 -3.09 -6.38 5.96
N LEU A 116 -2.41 -6.44 4.80
CA LEU A 116 -2.04 -7.73 4.20
C LEU A 116 -1.08 -8.53 5.09
N ALA A 117 -0.04 -7.90 5.62
CA ALA A 117 0.92 -8.56 6.51
C ALA A 117 0.24 -9.13 7.75
N ILE A 118 -0.64 -8.36 8.40
CA ILE A 118 -1.41 -8.77 9.58
C ILE A 118 -2.28 -9.99 9.24
N VAL A 119 -3.08 -9.92 8.17
CA VAL A 119 -3.97 -11.02 7.76
C VAL A 119 -3.18 -12.28 7.43
N LEU A 120 -2.05 -12.16 6.73
CA LEU A 120 -1.21 -13.30 6.38
C LEU A 120 -0.58 -13.96 7.60
N VAL A 121 -0.05 -13.19 8.55
CA VAL A 121 0.52 -13.75 9.78
C VAL A 121 -0.57 -14.44 10.59
N HIS A 122 -1.74 -13.85 10.76
CA HIS A 122 -2.87 -14.50 11.46
C HIS A 122 -3.30 -15.82 10.81
N ARG A 123 -3.36 -15.90 9.48
CA ARG A 123 -3.69 -17.14 8.77
C ARG A 123 -2.62 -18.22 8.93
N LEU A 124 -1.36 -17.81 9.01
CA LEU A 124 -0.23 -18.72 9.16
C LEU A 124 -0.04 -19.22 10.59
N LEU A 125 -0.66 -18.60 11.61
CA LEU A 125 -0.50 -18.97 13.02
C LEU A 125 -0.73 -20.44 13.30
N VAL A 126 -1.70 -21.05 12.65
CA VAL A 126 -2.05 -22.48 12.83
C VAL A 126 -0.93 -23.39 12.34
N ASP A 127 -0.22 -22.98 11.30
CA ASP A 127 0.79 -23.78 10.62
C ASP A 127 2.22 -23.51 11.14
N LEU A 128 2.46 -22.35 11.74
CA LEU A 128 3.78 -21.97 12.24
C LEU A 128 4.17 -22.73 13.51
N ASP A 129 5.46 -23.05 13.63
CA ASP A 129 6.05 -23.58 14.83
C ASP A 129 6.21 -22.45 15.88
N PRO A 130 5.50 -22.50 17.01
CA PRO A 130 5.53 -21.44 18.01
C PRO A 130 6.89 -21.27 18.69
N ARG A 131 7.76 -22.30 18.64
CA ARG A 131 9.09 -22.29 19.22
C ARG A 131 10.16 -21.77 18.27
N ALA A 132 9.84 -21.69 16.96
CA ALA A 132 10.80 -21.24 15.97
C ALA A 132 10.73 -19.71 15.80
N PRO A 133 11.88 -19.03 15.64
CA PRO A 133 11.88 -17.61 15.36
C PRO A 133 11.27 -17.32 14.00
N VAL A 134 10.53 -16.22 13.93
CA VAL A 134 9.96 -15.67 12.70
C VAL A 134 10.64 -14.36 12.36
N GLY A 135 10.75 -14.07 11.07
CA GLY A 135 11.27 -12.79 10.57
C GLY A 135 10.24 -12.10 9.69
N LEU A 136 10.02 -10.81 9.92
CA LEU A 136 9.16 -9.96 9.10
C LEU A 136 9.89 -8.67 8.76
N ARG A 137 9.96 -8.36 7.47
CA ARG A 137 10.33 -7.04 6.94
C ARG A 137 9.14 -6.48 6.20
N LEU A 138 8.71 -5.28 6.60
CA LEU A 138 7.59 -4.59 6.00
C LEU A 138 7.98 -3.14 5.71
N VAL A 139 7.89 -2.73 4.44
CA VAL A 139 8.14 -1.36 4.00
C VAL A 139 6.80 -0.69 3.72
N LEU A 140 6.46 0.33 4.50
CA LEU A 140 5.20 1.06 4.43
C LEU A 140 5.28 2.35 3.61
N ASP A 141 6.38 2.52 2.92
CA ASP A 141 6.66 3.65 2.07
C ASP A 141 6.09 3.48 0.65
N ASP A 142 5.85 4.62 -0.05
CA ASP A 142 5.34 4.59 -1.42
C ASP A 142 6.27 3.83 -2.38
N ALA A 143 5.66 3.10 -3.31
CA ALA A 143 6.40 2.28 -4.29
C ALA A 143 7.19 3.12 -5.29
N ASP A 144 6.78 4.37 -5.50
CA ASP A 144 7.27 5.27 -6.55
C ASP A 144 8.24 6.34 -6.05
N ARG A 145 8.93 6.07 -4.92
CA ARG A 145 10.00 6.93 -4.43
C ARG A 145 11.29 6.77 -5.21
N GLU A 146 12.03 7.87 -5.31
CA GLU A 146 13.32 7.97 -6.02
C GLU A 146 14.30 6.81 -5.74
N PRO A 147 14.55 6.40 -4.46
CA PRO A 147 15.48 5.30 -4.18
C PRO A 147 15.05 3.94 -4.72
N LYS A 148 13.79 3.79 -5.14
CA LYS A 148 13.21 2.56 -5.68
C LYS A 148 13.16 2.56 -7.21
N ARG A 149 13.58 3.66 -7.86
CA ARG A 149 13.67 3.77 -9.31
C ARG A 149 14.82 2.89 -9.83
N VAL A 150 14.46 1.95 -10.68
CA VAL A 150 15.42 0.99 -11.26
C VAL A 150 15.83 1.41 -12.67
N ARG A 151 14.93 2.03 -13.41
CA ARG A 151 15.16 2.40 -14.79
C ARG A 151 14.42 3.67 -15.16
N GLU A 152 15.11 4.51 -15.94
CA GLU A 152 14.56 5.68 -16.60
C GLU A 152 14.87 5.61 -18.09
N ARG A 153 13.90 5.96 -18.94
CA ARG A 153 14.08 6.01 -20.40
C ARG A 153 13.16 7.06 -21.01
N LYS A 154 13.62 7.71 -22.05
CA LYS A 154 12.79 8.60 -22.87
C LYS A 154 11.99 7.80 -23.89
N GLN A 155 10.71 8.09 -24.04
CA GLN A 155 9.80 7.53 -25.04
C GLN A 155 8.98 8.66 -25.66
N GLY A 156 9.47 9.22 -26.76
CA GLY A 156 8.92 10.44 -27.36
C GLY A 156 8.96 11.62 -26.37
N ARG A 157 7.80 12.25 -26.13
CA ARG A 157 7.68 13.39 -25.19
C ARG A 157 7.59 12.98 -23.71
N TRP A 158 7.63 11.68 -23.41
CA TRP A 158 7.49 11.15 -22.06
C TRP A 158 8.81 10.55 -21.58
N THR A 159 9.10 10.78 -20.30
CA THR A 159 10.07 9.99 -19.56
C THR A 159 9.32 8.86 -18.88
N VAL A 160 9.75 7.63 -19.13
CA VAL A 160 9.21 6.41 -18.52
C VAL A 160 10.11 6.04 -17.35
N GLU A 161 9.54 5.98 -16.16
CA GLU A 161 10.24 5.61 -14.93
C GLU A 161 9.68 4.28 -14.41
N ASP A 162 10.54 3.28 -14.26
CA ASP A 162 10.21 1.96 -13.73
C ASP A 162 10.71 1.86 -12.28
N TYR A 163 9.79 1.58 -11.34
CA TYR A 163 10.05 1.42 -9.90
C TYR A 163 9.84 -0.03 -9.48
N VAL A 164 10.69 -0.52 -8.58
CA VAL A 164 10.60 -1.86 -7.99
C VAL A 164 10.73 -1.75 -6.48
N ASP A 165 9.68 -2.16 -5.77
CA ASP A 165 9.59 -2.06 -4.32
C ASP A 165 9.38 -3.42 -3.66
N PRO A 166 10.43 -4.04 -3.07
CA PRO A 166 10.29 -5.25 -2.27
C PRO A 166 9.79 -4.90 -0.86
N TRP A 167 8.48 -4.74 -0.71
CA TRP A 167 7.87 -4.20 0.49
C TRP A 167 7.52 -5.22 1.57
N LEU A 168 7.39 -6.53 1.25
CA LEU A 168 7.11 -7.59 2.21
C LEU A 168 8.12 -8.72 2.05
N ALA A 169 8.72 -9.13 3.17
CA ALA A 169 9.44 -10.38 3.29
C ALA A 169 9.13 -11.01 4.65
N PHE A 170 8.45 -12.15 4.63
CA PHE A 170 8.16 -12.97 5.80
C PHE A 170 8.92 -14.29 5.70
N GLN A 171 9.46 -14.76 6.81
CA GLN A 171 10.10 -16.07 6.92
C GLN A 171 9.74 -16.72 8.26
N GLY A 172 9.51 -18.03 8.21
CA GLY A 172 9.17 -18.80 9.39
C GLY A 172 9.37 -20.30 9.16
N ARG A 173 9.22 -21.05 10.22
CA ARG A 173 9.25 -22.51 10.19
C ARG A 173 7.85 -23.03 10.47
N LEU A 174 7.37 -23.95 9.66
CA LEU A 174 6.12 -24.64 9.88
C LEU A 174 6.32 -25.78 10.92
N ARG A 175 5.24 -26.20 11.58
CA ARG A 175 5.24 -27.30 12.58
C ARG A 175 5.83 -28.60 12.06
N ASP A 176 5.73 -28.84 10.76
CA ASP A 176 6.32 -30.02 10.11
C ASP A 176 7.83 -29.86 9.85
N GLY A 177 8.43 -28.73 10.22
CA GLY A 177 9.83 -28.40 10.01
C GLY A 177 10.15 -27.80 8.64
N THR A 178 9.16 -27.62 7.76
CA THR A 178 9.31 -26.93 6.47
C THR A 178 9.62 -25.44 6.71
N ARG A 179 10.58 -24.88 5.96
CA ARG A 179 10.86 -23.45 5.99
C ARG A 179 10.02 -22.73 4.97
N LEU A 180 9.21 -21.77 5.42
CA LEU A 180 8.40 -20.89 4.60
C LEU A 180 9.12 -19.56 4.38
N ARG A 181 9.11 -19.06 3.14
CA ARG A 181 9.46 -17.69 2.80
C ARG A 181 8.40 -17.12 1.87
N LEU A 182 7.82 -16.00 2.25
CA LEU A 182 6.85 -15.25 1.48
C LEU A 182 7.40 -13.87 1.19
N THR A 183 7.32 -13.43 -0.07
CA THR A 183 7.77 -12.10 -0.47
C THR A 183 6.75 -11.44 -1.39
N ALA A 184 6.58 -10.13 -1.24
CA ALA A 184 5.80 -9.31 -2.15
C ALA A 184 6.65 -8.16 -2.70
N VAL A 185 6.58 -7.96 -4.00
CA VAL A 185 7.31 -6.92 -4.73
C VAL A 185 6.31 -6.17 -5.59
N GLU A 186 6.20 -4.87 -5.38
CA GLU A 186 5.36 -3.99 -6.21
C GLU A 186 6.21 -3.39 -7.33
N ARG A 187 5.66 -3.36 -8.54
CA ARG A 187 6.27 -2.74 -9.72
C ARG A 187 5.34 -1.65 -10.21
N VAL A 188 5.87 -0.46 -10.33
CA VAL A 188 5.12 0.71 -10.80
C VAL A 188 5.86 1.30 -11.99
N ARG A 189 5.11 1.56 -13.06
CA ARG A 189 5.60 2.30 -14.22
C ARG A 189 4.89 3.63 -14.31
N LYS A 190 5.66 4.71 -14.23
CA LYS A 190 5.19 6.08 -14.38
C LYS A 190 5.60 6.67 -15.70
N LEU A 191 4.74 7.50 -16.23
CA LEU A 191 5.03 8.40 -17.36
C LEU A 191 5.13 9.80 -16.79
N PHE A 192 6.23 10.45 -17.04
CA PHE A 192 6.49 11.82 -16.62
C PHE A 192 6.77 12.69 -17.84
N ARG A 193 6.25 13.92 -17.85
CA ARG A 193 6.61 14.94 -18.85
C ARG A 193 6.46 16.34 -18.28
N TRP A 194 7.24 17.26 -18.77
CA TRP A 194 7.01 18.68 -18.58
C TRP A 194 6.01 19.17 -19.62
N LYS A 195 4.99 19.91 -19.19
CA LYS A 195 4.02 20.55 -20.08
C LYS A 195 4.08 22.04 -19.85
N GLU A 196 4.16 22.82 -20.93
CA GLU A 196 4.03 24.26 -20.89
C GLU A 196 2.61 24.66 -20.43
N SER A 197 2.55 25.66 -19.57
CA SER A 197 1.27 26.28 -19.19
C SER A 197 0.65 26.94 -20.42
N LYS A 198 -0.68 27.09 -20.46
CA LYS A 198 -1.37 27.79 -21.56
C LYS A 198 -0.81 29.19 -21.86
N ASN A 199 -0.18 29.83 -20.87
CA ASN A 199 0.40 31.17 -21.00
C ASN A 199 1.91 31.16 -21.32
N GLY A 200 2.51 30.03 -21.70
CA GLY A 200 3.95 29.92 -22.04
C GLY A 200 4.95 30.16 -20.90
N LEU A 201 4.51 30.76 -19.78
CA LEU A 201 5.39 31.28 -18.72
C LEU A 201 5.89 30.24 -17.69
N LYS A 202 5.31 29.06 -17.64
CA LYS A 202 5.68 28.04 -16.62
C LYS A 202 5.57 26.63 -17.15
N LEU A 203 6.62 25.82 -16.92
CA LEU A 203 6.61 24.39 -17.12
C LEU A 203 5.95 23.70 -15.91
N LYS A 204 4.92 22.89 -16.14
CA LYS A 204 4.24 22.10 -15.11
C LYS A 204 4.56 20.62 -15.27
N PRO A 205 5.02 19.93 -14.21
CA PRO A 205 5.22 18.50 -14.26
C PRO A 205 3.86 17.78 -14.38
N ARG A 206 3.75 16.84 -15.29
CA ARG A 206 2.60 15.94 -15.44
C ARG A 206 3.08 14.51 -15.30
N SER A 207 2.61 13.83 -14.27
CA SER A 207 2.88 12.42 -14.06
C SER A 207 1.61 11.59 -14.18
N ARG A 208 1.73 10.35 -14.68
CA ARG A 208 0.65 9.38 -14.78
C ARG A 208 1.20 7.99 -14.53
N VAL A 209 0.56 7.23 -13.65
CA VAL A 209 0.83 5.80 -13.51
C VAL A 209 0.28 5.08 -14.74
N ARG A 210 1.15 4.37 -15.47
CA ARG A 210 0.79 3.59 -16.65
C ARG A 210 0.41 2.16 -16.28
N SER A 211 1.16 1.54 -15.40
CA SER A 211 0.88 0.20 -14.89
C SER A 211 1.37 0.05 -13.47
N CYS A 212 0.64 -0.73 -12.71
CA CYS A 212 1.01 -1.18 -11.38
C CYS A 212 0.78 -2.69 -11.35
N SER A 213 1.69 -3.44 -10.78
CA SER A 213 1.53 -4.88 -10.57
C SER A 213 2.22 -5.33 -9.30
N THR A 214 1.64 -6.31 -8.62
CA THR A 214 2.23 -6.91 -7.42
C THR A 214 2.63 -8.35 -7.70
N ARG A 215 3.91 -8.64 -7.55
CA ARG A 215 4.46 -9.99 -7.62
C ARG A 215 4.47 -10.61 -6.23
N LEU A 216 3.76 -11.72 -6.07
CA LEU A 216 3.80 -12.54 -4.87
C LEU A 216 4.63 -13.80 -5.12
N ARG A 217 5.43 -14.17 -4.12
CA ARG A 217 6.23 -15.40 -4.16
C ARG A 217 6.11 -16.14 -2.85
N VAL A 218 5.75 -17.42 -2.95
CA VAL A 218 5.79 -18.36 -1.83
C VAL A 218 6.85 -19.42 -2.13
N ARG A 219 7.78 -19.59 -1.21
CA ARG A 219 8.82 -20.61 -1.27
C ARG A 219 8.74 -21.50 -0.02
N LEU A 220 8.63 -22.79 -0.25
CA LEU A 220 8.74 -23.81 0.78
C LEU A 220 10.05 -24.58 0.58
N ARG A 221 10.83 -24.76 1.64
CA ARG A 221 11.99 -25.63 1.66
C ARG A 221 11.69 -26.80 2.60
N VAL A 222 11.67 -27.99 2.03
CA VAL A 222 11.23 -29.21 2.70
C VAL A 222 12.39 -30.19 2.90
N LYS A 223 12.24 -31.16 3.81
CA LYS A 223 13.18 -32.26 3.97
C LYS A 223 12.85 -33.35 2.93
N PRO A 224 13.76 -33.70 1.98
CA PRO A 224 13.48 -34.68 0.91
C PRO A 224 13.02 -36.05 1.43
N LYS A 225 13.62 -36.49 2.56
CA LYS A 225 13.25 -37.76 3.21
C LYS A 225 11.77 -37.82 3.64
N ARG A 226 11.15 -36.68 3.93
CA ARG A 226 9.74 -36.57 4.37
C ARG A 226 8.77 -36.49 3.21
N TYR A 227 9.21 -35.95 2.08
CA TYR A 227 8.40 -35.69 0.89
C TYR A 227 9.07 -36.26 -0.36
N PRO A 228 9.14 -37.58 -0.52
CA PRO A 228 9.71 -38.20 -1.71
C PRO A 228 8.79 -38.00 -2.93
N GLY A 229 9.39 -37.82 -4.09
CA GLY A 229 8.65 -37.79 -5.37
C GLY A 229 7.87 -36.51 -5.64
N LEU A 230 8.37 -35.35 -5.21
CA LEU A 230 7.73 -34.05 -5.47
C LEU A 230 7.68 -33.63 -6.94
N LYS A 231 8.70 -33.97 -7.75
CA LYS A 231 8.84 -33.48 -9.14
C LYS A 231 7.63 -33.71 -10.06
N PRO A 232 6.95 -34.87 -10.03
CA PRO A 232 5.84 -35.13 -10.97
C PRO A 232 4.50 -34.47 -10.60
N LEU A 233 4.47 -33.54 -9.65
CA LEU A 233 3.24 -32.94 -9.12
C LEU A 233 3.03 -31.49 -9.59
N LYS A 234 3.65 -31.05 -10.68
CA LYS A 234 3.51 -29.68 -11.18
C LYS A 234 2.07 -29.30 -11.54
N ASP A 235 1.33 -30.25 -12.10
CA ASP A 235 -0.03 -30.01 -12.60
C ASP A 235 -1.09 -29.97 -11.49
N ALA A 236 -0.71 -30.29 -10.25
CA ALA A 236 -1.59 -30.23 -9.08
C ALA A 236 -1.79 -28.81 -8.52
N VAL A 237 -1.04 -27.82 -9.02
CA VAL A 237 -1.11 -26.43 -8.51
C VAL A 237 -2.26 -25.69 -9.18
N ARG A 238 -3.27 -25.32 -8.39
CA ARG A 238 -4.41 -24.51 -8.83
C ARG A 238 -4.28 -23.09 -8.32
N LEU A 239 -4.48 -22.12 -9.20
CA LEU A 239 -4.43 -20.70 -8.89
C LEU A 239 -5.80 -20.04 -9.10
N PRO A 240 -6.07 -18.90 -8.43
CA PRO A 240 -7.25 -18.10 -8.73
C PRO A 240 -7.23 -17.58 -10.17
N PRO A 241 -8.40 -17.40 -10.83
CA PRO A 241 -8.47 -16.95 -12.22
C PRO A 241 -7.89 -15.56 -12.46
N ASP A 242 -7.91 -14.68 -11.44
CA ASP A 242 -7.49 -13.28 -11.54
C ASP A 242 -5.97 -13.10 -11.40
N VAL A 243 -5.18 -14.18 -11.51
CA VAL A 243 -3.76 -14.16 -11.21
C VAL A 243 -2.97 -14.86 -12.30
N THR A 244 -1.91 -14.20 -12.78
CA THR A 244 -1.03 -14.78 -13.78
C THR A 244 0.12 -15.56 -13.13
N LEU A 245 0.27 -16.83 -13.50
CA LEU A 245 1.41 -17.64 -13.08
C LEU A 245 2.68 -17.15 -13.76
N GLU A 246 3.62 -16.60 -12.99
CA GLU A 246 4.93 -16.19 -13.52
C GLU A 246 5.91 -17.38 -13.55
N ARG A 247 5.92 -18.18 -12.47
CA ARG A 247 6.87 -19.28 -12.33
C ARG A 247 6.41 -20.30 -11.29
N LEU A 248 6.51 -21.56 -11.65
CA LEU A 248 6.43 -22.69 -10.75
C LEU A 248 7.70 -23.55 -10.89
N ARG A 249 8.42 -23.72 -9.79
CA ARG A 249 9.57 -24.64 -9.69
C ARG A 249 9.33 -25.62 -8.57
N ILE A 250 9.40 -26.89 -8.88
CA ILE A 250 9.33 -27.97 -7.90
C ILE A 250 10.63 -28.79 -8.05
N SER A 251 11.42 -28.86 -6.99
CA SER A 251 12.61 -29.69 -6.87
C SER A 251 12.45 -30.66 -5.69
N GLN A 252 13.42 -31.52 -5.43
CA GLN A 252 13.34 -32.50 -4.36
C GLN A 252 13.22 -31.89 -2.96
N ASP A 253 13.81 -30.69 -2.76
CA ASP A 253 13.87 -29.98 -1.48
C ASP A 253 13.11 -28.66 -1.45
N ARG A 254 12.51 -28.25 -2.59
CA ARG A 254 11.98 -26.90 -2.72
C ARG A 254 10.79 -26.81 -3.65
N LEU A 255 9.78 -26.06 -3.20
CA LEU A 255 8.68 -25.56 -4.01
C LEU A 255 8.77 -24.03 -4.07
N ASP A 256 8.71 -23.45 -5.25
CA ASP A 256 8.83 -22.00 -5.48
C ASP A 256 7.73 -21.59 -6.45
N LEU A 257 6.69 -20.94 -5.95
CA LEU A 257 5.55 -20.46 -6.70
C LEU A 257 5.56 -18.93 -6.74
N ARG A 258 5.48 -18.39 -7.96
CA ARG A 258 5.40 -16.94 -8.20
C ARG A 258 4.21 -16.61 -9.06
N VAL A 259 3.49 -15.60 -8.65
CA VAL A 259 2.33 -15.07 -9.36
C VAL A 259 2.42 -13.56 -9.48
N VAL A 260 1.77 -13.03 -10.49
CA VAL A 260 1.62 -11.59 -10.72
C VAL A 260 0.14 -11.25 -10.67
N MET A 261 -0.18 -10.24 -9.88
CA MET A 261 -1.49 -9.59 -9.85
C MET A 261 -1.36 -8.25 -10.56
N GLU A 262 -2.23 -7.98 -11.52
CA GLU A 262 -2.31 -6.69 -12.17
C GLU A 262 -3.10 -5.70 -11.33
N GLY A 263 -2.75 -4.42 -11.43
CA GLY A 263 -3.36 -3.37 -10.63
C GLY A 263 -2.86 -3.35 -9.18
N GLU A 264 -3.58 -2.60 -8.35
CA GLU A 264 -3.30 -2.51 -6.92
C GLU A 264 -3.93 -3.68 -6.17
N HIS A 265 -3.14 -4.29 -5.28
CA HIS A 265 -3.65 -5.30 -4.38
C HIS A 265 -4.47 -4.68 -3.23
N TRP A 266 -5.43 -5.40 -2.74
CA TRP A 266 -6.21 -5.06 -1.56
C TRP A 266 -6.41 -6.28 -0.67
N VAL A 267 -6.99 -6.08 0.51
CA VAL A 267 -7.34 -7.13 1.44
C VAL A 267 -8.82 -6.99 1.78
N ALA A 268 -9.60 -8.02 1.52
CA ALA A 268 -10.98 -8.04 1.94
C ALA A 268 -11.03 -8.02 3.48
N ARG A 269 -11.68 -7.00 4.03
CA ARG A 269 -11.96 -6.93 5.47
C ARG A 269 -13.28 -7.62 5.71
N ALA A 270 -13.31 -8.53 6.68
CA ALA A 270 -14.59 -9.01 7.19
C ALA A 270 -15.38 -7.80 7.70
N PRO A 271 -16.66 -7.65 7.35
CA PRO A 271 -17.50 -6.62 7.97
C PRO A 271 -17.45 -6.82 9.49
N PRO A 272 -17.43 -5.74 10.29
CA PRO A 272 -17.49 -5.87 11.75
C PRO A 272 -18.75 -6.65 12.13
N ALA A 273 -18.61 -7.57 13.07
CA ALA A 273 -19.72 -8.39 13.55
C ALA A 273 -20.89 -7.49 13.97
N GLY A 274 -22.08 -7.75 13.44
CA GLY A 274 -23.27 -6.92 13.70
C GLY A 274 -23.54 -5.80 12.71
N THR A 275 -22.71 -5.58 11.69
CA THR A 275 -23.05 -4.64 10.63
C THR A 275 -24.09 -5.27 9.71
N PRO A 276 -25.31 -4.69 9.58
CA PRO A 276 -26.28 -5.18 8.61
C PRO A 276 -25.66 -5.14 7.22
N ALA A 277 -25.97 -6.14 6.38
CA ALA A 277 -25.54 -6.16 5.01
C ALA A 277 -25.83 -4.81 4.36
N PRO A 278 -24.86 -4.18 3.67
CA PRO A 278 -25.08 -2.88 3.07
C PRO A 278 -26.29 -2.99 2.15
N ALA A 279 -27.32 -2.18 2.42
CA ALA A 279 -28.48 -2.07 1.56
C ALA A 279 -28.02 -1.79 0.12
N PRO A 280 -28.69 -2.33 -0.91
CA PRO A 280 -28.34 -2.05 -2.30
C PRO A 280 -28.32 -0.55 -2.50
N ARG A 281 -27.15 0.00 -2.76
CA ARG A 281 -26.89 1.43 -2.85
C ARG A 281 -27.62 1.99 -4.07
N GLY A 282 -28.73 2.67 -3.78
CA GLY A 282 -29.21 3.69 -4.70
C GLY A 282 -28.15 4.77 -4.87
N MET A 283 -27.84 5.08 -6.13
CA MET A 283 -26.99 6.15 -6.67
C MET A 283 -26.36 7.13 -5.65
N ALA A 284 -25.36 6.69 -4.93
CA ALA A 284 -24.38 7.60 -4.36
C ALA A 284 -23.21 7.64 -5.35
N TRP A 285 -22.87 8.84 -5.80
CA TRP A 285 -21.71 9.15 -6.64
C TRP A 285 -20.50 8.35 -6.15
N PRO A 286 -19.92 7.45 -6.94
CA PRO A 286 -18.74 6.72 -6.50
C PRO A 286 -17.62 7.73 -6.30
N PRO A 287 -16.90 7.68 -5.17
CA PRO A 287 -15.62 8.38 -5.10
C PRO A 287 -14.80 7.88 -6.29
N ARG A 288 -14.05 8.76 -6.92
CA ARG A 288 -13.12 8.52 -8.04
C ARG A 288 -12.00 7.55 -7.66
N GLU A 289 -12.33 6.47 -6.99
CA GLU A 289 -11.43 5.43 -6.52
C GLU A 289 -11.40 4.33 -7.57
N MET A 290 -10.32 4.41 -8.34
CA MET A 290 -9.68 3.33 -9.09
C MET A 290 -10.62 2.34 -9.80
N THR A 291 -10.81 2.58 -11.09
CA THR A 291 -11.53 1.76 -12.06
C THR A 291 -10.76 0.48 -12.51
N GLY A 292 -9.81 -0.01 -11.72
CA GLY A 292 -9.06 -1.21 -12.05
C GLY A 292 -9.58 -2.46 -11.32
N PRO A 293 -9.36 -3.66 -11.84
CA PRO A 293 -9.71 -4.89 -11.15
C PRO A 293 -8.99 -4.95 -9.80
N ARG A 294 -9.75 -5.16 -8.74
CA ARG A 294 -9.21 -5.29 -7.38
C ARG A 294 -9.03 -6.75 -7.05
N THR A 295 -7.79 -7.19 -6.94
CA THR A 295 -7.47 -8.56 -6.57
C THR A 295 -7.15 -8.66 -5.08
N ASP A 296 -7.85 -9.56 -4.37
CA ASP A 296 -7.59 -9.82 -2.94
C ASP A 296 -6.29 -10.63 -2.78
N ALA A 297 -5.21 -9.93 -2.45
CA ALA A 297 -3.90 -10.51 -2.24
C ALA A 297 -3.87 -11.55 -1.11
N SER A 298 -4.69 -11.38 -0.08
CA SER A 298 -4.76 -12.33 1.03
C SER A 298 -5.36 -13.66 0.59
N ARG A 299 -6.39 -13.62 -0.27
CA ARG A 299 -7.00 -14.82 -0.90
C ARG A 299 -6.00 -15.50 -1.83
N VAL A 300 -5.29 -14.72 -2.65
CA VAL A 300 -4.27 -15.23 -3.57
C VAL A 300 -3.19 -16.00 -2.81
N VAL A 301 -2.59 -15.40 -1.77
CA VAL A 301 -1.54 -16.07 -0.96
C VAL A 301 -2.08 -17.32 -0.29
N THR A 302 -3.31 -17.29 0.23
CA THR A 302 -3.94 -18.48 0.83
C THR A 302 -4.08 -19.60 -0.18
N MET A 303 -4.58 -19.32 -1.39
CA MET A 303 -4.71 -20.31 -2.45
C MET A 303 -3.36 -20.86 -2.92
N MET A 304 -2.32 -20.00 -3.00
CA MET A 304 -0.96 -20.45 -3.27
C MET A 304 -0.46 -21.45 -2.22
N LEU A 305 -0.66 -21.14 -0.93
CA LEU A 305 -0.26 -22.01 0.18
C LEU A 305 -1.04 -23.34 0.15
N LEU A 306 -2.36 -23.30 -0.02
CA LEU A 306 -3.20 -24.49 -0.12
C LEU A 306 -2.77 -25.39 -1.28
N SER A 307 -2.51 -24.83 -2.46
CA SER A 307 -2.01 -25.58 -3.61
C SER A 307 -0.66 -26.25 -3.33
N LEU A 308 0.24 -25.56 -2.67
CA LEU A 308 1.53 -26.13 -2.28
C LEU A 308 1.37 -27.21 -1.21
N TYR A 309 0.47 -27.04 -0.24
CA TYR A 309 0.16 -28.05 0.79
C TYR A 309 -0.48 -29.31 0.18
N GLN A 310 -1.38 -29.17 -0.79
CA GLN A 310 -1.93 -30.31 -1.56
C GLN A 310 -0.80 -31.07 -2.27
N THR A 311 0.14 -30.37 -2.88
CA THR A 311 1.32 -30.98 -3.50
C THR A 311 2.17 -31.75 -2.49
N LEU A 312 2.40 -31.18 -1.31
CA LEU A 312 3.13 -31.85 -0.22
C LEU A 312 2.37 -33.07 0.32
N GLY A 313 1.07 -32.96 0.50
CA GLY A 313 0.18 -34.07 0.92
C GLY A 313 0.23 -35.25 -0.04
N ALA A 314 0.11 -34.98 -1.34
CA ALA A 314 0.20 -36.00 -2.40
C ALA A 314 1.59 -36.68 -2.44
N ALA A 315 2.68 -35.92 -2.27
CA ALA A 315 4.02 -36.49 -2.18
C ALA A 315 4.19 -37.40 -0.95
N ARG A 316 3.62 -37.02 0.19
CA ARG A 316 3.66 -37.82 1.43
C ARG A 316 2.85 -39.11 1.28
N ALA A 317 1.68 -39.08 0.65
CA ALA A 317 0.87 -40.26 0.38
C ALA A 317 1.58 -41.27 -0.52
N ARG A 318 2.22 -40.80 -1.61
CA ARG A 318 3.04 -41.65 -2.50
C ARG A 318 4.26 -42.26 -1.75
N GLY A 319 4.87 -41.49 -0.85
CA GLY A 319 5.98 -42.03 -0.04
C GLY A 319 5.57 -43.09 0.95
N LYS A 320 4.34 -43.05 1.47
CA LYS A 320 3.80 -44.12 2.33
C LYS A 320 3.52 -45.36 1.50
N ALA A 321 2.83 -45.23 0.34
CA ALA A 321 2.52 -46.34 -0.53
C ALA A 321 3.74 -47.14 -1.01
N ARG A 322 4.87 -46.44 -1.29
CA ARG A 322 6.14 -47.09 -1.65
C ARG A 322 6.86 -47.82 -0.52
N ARG A 323 6.51 -47.58 0.74
CA ARG A 323 7.11 -48.30 1.91
C ARG A 323 6.27 -49.48 2.33
N SER A 324 4.99 -49.52 1.92
CA SER A 324 4.06 -50.62 2.20
C SER A 324 4.02 -51.65 1.07
N ALA A 325 4.57 -51.34 -0.09
CA ALA A 325 4.84 -52.30 -1.19
C ALA A 325 6.30 -52.77 -1.13
#